data_f33dba59985b6932e9a03fc70c61c1ce
#
_entry.id   f33dba59985b6932e9a03fc70c61c1ce
#
_cell.length_a   1.000
_cell.length_b   1.000
_cell.length_c   1.000
_cell.angle_alpha   90.00
_cell.angle_beta   90.00
_cell.angle_gamma   90.00
#
_symmetry.space_group_name_H-M   'P 1'
#
loop_
_entity.id
_entity.type
_entity.pdbx_description
1 polymer ?
#
loop_
_entity_poly.entity_id
_entity_poly.type
_entity_poly.pdbx_seq_one_letter_code
_entity_poly.pdbx_strand_id
1 'polypeptide(L)'
;MTKSQQYFHDMMENHKDLFDAFKIVHDQYALDAKKFQTHLNELGEDVLKIIRRYENMLCSQSEGGKYGKFSSKTSDTFWGYIRGAFPKIDCVGLQ
;
A
#
# COMPACT_ATOMS: atom_id res chain seq x y z
N MET A 1 4.51 7.69 17.61
CA MET A 1 4.09 7.07 16.34
C MET A 1 2.87 7.80 15.81
N THR A 2 2.90 8.22 14.55
CA THR A 2 1.76 8.88 13.93
C THR A 2 0.67 7.87 13.59
N LYS A 3 -0.55 8.37 13.33
CA LYS A 3 -1.64 7.48 12.91
C LYS A 3 -1.33 6.81 11.58
N SER A 4 -0.72 7.53 10.64
CA SER A 4 -0.32 6.95 9.36
C SER A 4 0.64 5.78 9.55
N GLN A 5 1.61 5.93 10.42
CA GLN A 5 2.58 4.88 10.71
C GLN A 5 1.93 3.69 11.39
N GLN A 6 1.04 3.96 12.35
CA GLN A 6 0.34 2.90 13.07
C GLN A 6 -0.56 2.09 12.12
N TYR A 7 -1.31 2.77 11.25
CA TYR A 7 -2.17 2.10 10.28
C TYR A 7 -1.34 1.27 9.30
N PHE A 8 -0.19 1.79 8.89
CA PHE A 8 0.72 1.05 8.04
C PHE A 8 1.19 -0.24 8.72
N HIS A 9 1.63 -0.16 9.98
CA HIS A 9 2.06 -1.34 10.73
C HIS A 9 0.94 -2.34 10.92
N ASP A 10 -0.26 -1.87 11.29
CA ASP A 10 -1.41 -2.75 11.48
C ASP A 10 -1.77 -3.47 10.18
N MET A 11 -1.73 -2.76 9.06
CA MET A 11 -1.99 -3.33 7.76
C MET A 11 -1.00 -4.44 7.44
N MET A 12 0.29 -4.16 7.63
CA MET A 12 1.34 -5.12 7.32
C MET A 12 1.25 -6.37 8.19
N GLU A 13 0.87 -6.20 9.46
CA GLU A 13 0.74 -7.33 10.38
C GLU A 13 -0.52 -8.13 10.13
N ASN A 14 -1.65 -7.46 9.91
CA ASN A 14 -2.92 -8.14 9.71
C ASN A 14 -2.98 -8.91 8.41
N HIS A 15 -2.17 -8.53 7.44
CA HIS A 15 -2.12 -9.17 6.13
C HIS A 15 -0.71 -9.63 5.78
N LYS A 16 0.00 -10.09 6.79
CA LYS A 16 1.42 -10.43 6.66
C LYS A 16 1.68 -11.43 5.53
N ASP A 17 0.87 -12.47 5.44
CA ASP A 17 1.08 -13.51 4.44
C ASP A 17 0.99 -12.95 3.02
N LEU A 18 0.02 -12.08 2.77
CA LEU A 18 -0.14 -11.45 1.48
C LEU A 18 1.03 -10.52 1.17
N PHE A 19 1.41 -9.69 2.14
CA PHE A 19 2.51 -8.73 1.92
C PHE A 19 3.86 -9.43 1.77
N ASP A 20 4.07 -10.54 2.50
CA ASP A 20 5.28 -11.33 2.34
C ASP A 20 5.36 -11.93 0.93
N ALA A 21 4.25 -12.49 0.45
CA ALA A 21 4.17 -13.04 -0.90
C ALA A 21 4.41 -11.95 -1.95
N PHE A 22 3.78 -10.79 -1.75
CA PHE A 22 3.95 -9.65 -2.65
C PHE A 22 5.40 -9.17 -2.66
N LYS A 23 6.03 -9.13 -1.51
CA LYS A 23 7.44 -8.70 -1.41
C LYS A 23 8.36 -9.59 -2.24
N ILE A 24 8.13 -10.89 -2.22
CA ILE A 24 8.92 -11.83 -3.01
C ILE A 24 8.76 -11.51 -4.50
N VAL A 25 7.53 -11.37 -4.97
CA VAL A 25 7.26 -11.07 -6.37
C VAL A 25 7.79 -9.68 -6.75
N HIS A 26 7.64 -8.72 -5.84
CA HIS A 26 8.13 -7.38 -6.03
C HIS A 26 9.64 -7.37 -6.26
N ASP A 27 10.38 -8.10 -5.45
CA ASP A 27 11.84 -8.17 -5.59
C ASP A 27 12.25 -8.87 -6.88
N GLN A 28 11.51 -9.90 -7.26
CA GLN A 28 11.75 -10.58 -8.54
C GLN A 28 11.43 -9.66 -9.72
N TYR A 29 10.36 -8.87 -9.61
CA TYR A 29 10.00 -7.88 -10.62
C TYR A 29 11.12 -6.85 -10.80
N ALA A 30 11.75 -6.43 -9.71
CA ALA A 30 12.84 -5.47 -9.78
C ALA A 30 14.03 -6.02 -10.57
N LEU A 31 14.20 -7.35 -10.57
CA LEU A 31 15.27 -7.99 -11.33
C LEU A 31 14.88 -8.26 -12.78
N ASP A 32 13.63 -8.62 -13.03
CA ASP A 32 13.13 -8.92 -14.36
C ASP A 32 11.66 -8.50 -14.47
N ALA A 33 11.46 -7.23 -14.77
CA ALA A 33 10.12 -6.63 -14.80
C ALA A 33 9.22 -7.32 -15.84
N LYS A 34 9.76 -7.61 -17.00
CA LYS A 34 8.97 -8.18 -18.08
C LYS A 34 8.42 -9.56 -17.73
N LYS A 35 9.25 -10.37 -17.06
CA LYS A 35 8.87 -11.73 -16.69
C LYS A 35 7.84 -11.75 -15.57
N PHE A 36 7.97 -10.85 -14.62
CA PHE A 36 7.14 -10.88 -13.41
C PHE A 36 6.00 -9.88 -13.38
N GLN A 37 5.77 -9.13 -14.47
CA GLN A 37 4.72 -8.11 -14.51
C GLN A 37 3.34 -8.70 -14.20
N THR A 38 3.01 -9.84 -14.78
CA THR A 38 1.71 -10.48 -14.57
C THR A 38 1.54 -10.89 -13.10
N HIS A 39 2.56 -11.50 -12.51
CA HIS A 39 2.52 -11.91 -11.11
C HIS A 39 2.40 -10.69 -10.19
N LEU A 40 3.14 -9.63 -10.49
CA LEU A 40 3.06 -8.40 -9.73
C LEU A 40 1.65 -7.81 -9.79
N ASN A 41 1.03 -7.82 -10.96
CA ASN A 41 -0.31 -7.29 -11.13
C ASN A 41 -1.34 -8.11 -10.35
N GLU A 42 -1.24 -9.44 -10.38
CA GLU A 42 -2.19 -10.31 -9.70
C GLU A 42 -2.16 -10.12 -8.19
N LEU A 43 -0.99 -10.24 -7.59
CA LEU A 43 -0.85 -10.03 -6.15
C LEU A 43 -1.04 -8.58 -5.78
N GLY A 44 -0.55 -7.67 -6.61
CA GLY A 44 -0.66 -6.25 -6.37
C GLY A 44 -2.09 -5.74 -6.36
N GLU A 45 -2.97 -6.36 -7.13
CA GLU A 45 -4.38 -5.98 -7.11
C GLU A 45 -4.99 -6.17 -5.72
N ASP A 46 -4.72 -7.32 -5.10
CA ASP A 46 -5.19 -7.58 -3.74
C ASP A 46 -4.52 -6.66 -2.72
N VAL A 47 -3.21 -6.44 -2.89
CA VAL A 47 -2.45 -5.52 -2.04
C VAL A 47 -3.03 -4.12 -2.11
N LEU A 48 -3.32 -3.62 -3.31
CA LEU A 48 -3.87 -2.28 -3.48
C LEU A 48 -5.25 -2.14 -2.87
N LYS A 49 -6.09 -3.18 -2.94
CA LYS A 49 -7.41 -3.17 -2.31
C LYS A 49 -7.28 -2.99 -0.80
N ILE A 50 -6.35 -3.69 -0.19
CA ILE A 50 -6.09 -3.59 1.24
C ILE A 50 -5.54 -2.21 1.60
N ILE A 51 -4.59 -1.71 0.82
CA ILE A 51 -4.02 -0.38 1.04
C ILE A 51 -5.11 0.69 1.00
N ARG A 52 -5.98 0.65 0.01
CA ARG A 52 -7.06 1.62 -0.12
C ARG A 52 -8.04 1.54 1.03
N ARG A 53 -8.30 0.33 1.51
CA ARG A 53 -9.17 0.14 2.68
C ARG A 53 -8.59 0.83 3.91
N TYR A 54 -7.30 0.63 4.18
CA TYR A 54 -6.66 1.24 5.33
C TYR A 54 -6.51 2.76 5.15
N GLU A 55 -6.24 3.20 3.94
CA GLU A 55 -6.19 4.63 3.63
C GLU A 55 -7.53 5.30 3.93
N ASN A 56 -8.62 4.67 3.50
CA ASN A 56 -9.96 5.21 3.75
C ASN A 56 -10.27 5.27 5.24
N MET A 57 -9.93 4.24 5.99
CA MET A 57 -10.12 4.24 7.43
C MET A 57 -9.30 5.33 8.11
N LEU A 58 -8.05 5.46 7.71
CA LEU A 58 -7.15 6.47 8.25
C LEU A 58 -7.68 7.89 7.98
N CYS A 59 -8.10 8.15 6.77
CA CYS A 59 -8.58 9.47 6.37
C CYS A 59 -9.90 9.81 7.08
N SER A 60 -10.80 8.85 7.21
CA SER A 60 -12.05 9.05 7.94
C SER A 60 -11.80 9.43 9.38
N GLN A 61 -10.86 8.77 10.04
CA GLN A 61 -10.55 9.05 11.43
C GLN A 61 -9.82 10.37 11.60
N SER A 62 -8.91 10.68 10.68
CA SER A 62 -8.13 11.91 10.74
C SER A 62 -9.00 13.14 10.59
N GLU A 63 -10.04 13.06 9.77
CA GLU A 63 -10.94 14.17 9.53
C GLU A 63 -11.93 14.36 10.67
N GLY A 64 -12.20 13.31 11.43
CA GLY A 64 -13.17 13.36 12.50
C GLY A 64 -14.56 13.74 12.02
N GLY A 65 -14.80 13.70 10.73
CA GLY A 65 -16.07 14.08 10.13
C GLY A 65 -16.38 15.57 10.23
N LYS A 66 -15.50 16.33 10.81
CA LYS A 66 -15.77 17.73 11.12
C LYS A 66 -15.77 18.63 9.90
N TYR A 67 -14.83 18.42 8.99
CA TYR A 67 -14.72 19.28 7.81
C TYR A 67 -15.07 18.57 6.53
N GLY A 68 -15.26 17.29 6.59
CA GLY A 68 -15.51 16.48 5.39
C GLY A 68 -14.43 16.63 4.34
N LYS A 69 -13.31 17.19 4.74
CA LYS A 69 -12.25 17.52 3.81
C LYS A 69 -11.09 16.56 4.00
N PHE A 70 -10.81 15.83 2.95
CA PHE A 70 -9.74 14.87 2.93
C PHE A 70 -8.38 15.56 3.07
N SER A 71 -7.53 15.04 3.95
CA SER A 71 -6.19 15.56 4.10
C SER A 71 -5.24 14.82 3.18
N SER A 72 -4.87 15.45 2.08
CA SER A 72 -3.92 14.85 1.13
C SER A 72 -2.58 14.57 1.80
N LYS A 73 -2.20 15.38 2.78
CA LYS A 73 -0.95 15.17 3.51
C LYS A 73 -0.94 13.85 4.27
N THR A 74 -2.06 13.49 4.90
CA THR A 74 -2.18 12.22 5.62
C THR A 74 -2.04 11.04 4.66
N SER A 75 -2.71 11.11 3.53
CA SER A 75 -2.63 10.09 2.50
C SER A 75 -1.21 9.98 1.95
N ASP A 76 -0.59 11.11 1.65
CA ASP A 76 0.77 11.14 1.12
C ASP A 76 1.76 10.51 2.10
N THR A 77 1.61 10.77 3.38
CA THR A 77 2.48 10.19 4.42
C THR A 77 2.30 8.67 4.48
N PHE A 78 1.06 8.20 4.44
CA PHE A 78 0.75 6.77 4.44
C PHE A 78 1.38 6.09 3.22
N TRP A 79 1.18 6.64 2.03
CA TRP A 79 1.75 6.10 0.80
C TRP A 79 3.28 6.19 0.79
N GLY A 80 3.84 7.18 1.49
CA GLY A 80 5.29 7.28 1.67
C GLY A 80 5.88 6.06 2.35
N TYR A 81 5.20 5.56 3.39
CA TYR A 81 5.63 4.32 4.05
C TYR A 81 5.51 3.12 3.12
N ILE A 82 4.43 3.06 2.35
CA ILE A 82 4.20 1.95 1.41
C ILE A 82 5.29 1.94 0.32
N ARG A 83 5.60 3.11 -0.24
CA ARG A 83 6.64 3.21 -1.27
C ARG A 83 8.03 2.94 -0.71
N GLY A 84 8.24 3.23 0.58
CA GLY A 84 9.48 2.86 1.24
C GLY A 84 9.67 1.37 1.34
N ALA A 85 8.58 0.62 1.55
CA ALA A 85 8.61 -0.85 1.61
C ALA A 85 8.59 -1.47 0.21
N PHE A 86 7.83 -0.87 -0.71
CA PHE A 86 7.63 -1.41 -2.06
C PHE A 86 7.83 -0.30 -3.09
N PRO A 87 9.09 0.02 -3.45
CA PRO A 87 9.34 1.12 -4.39
C PRO A 87 8.68 0.95 -5.76
N LYS A 88 8.36 -0.28 -6.16
CA LYS A 88 7.73 -0.56 -7.44
C LYS A 88 6.22 -0.73 -7.35
N ILE A 89 5.61 -0.31 -6.23
CA ILE A 89 4.16 -0.46 -6.03
C ILE A 89 3.37 0.25 -7.14
N ASP A 90 3.89 1.36 -7.64
CA ASP A 90 3.22 2.11 -8.71
C ASP A 90 3.25 1.37 -10.06
N CYS A 91 4.05 0.31 -10.17
CA CYS A 91 4.11 -0.50 -11.37
C CYS A 91 3.03 -1.57 -11.45
N VAL A 92 2.26 -1.75 -10.37
CA VAL A 92 1.14 -2.69 -10.37
C VAL A 92 0.08 -2.19 -11.36
N GLY A 93 -0.37 -3.08 -12.24
CA GLY A 93 -1.36 -2.74 -13.25
C GLY A 93 -0.77 -2.27 -14.57
N LEU A 94 0.53 -2.10 -14.66
CA LEU A 94 1.17 -1.77 -15.94
C LEU A 94 1.17 -2.98 -16.89
N GLN A 95 1.28 -2.72 -18.16
CA GLN A 95 1.28 -3.79 -19.17
C GLN A 95 2.51 -3.76 -20.04
#